data_c8dfe638e032c4cf5646c31f2393efcc
#
_entry.id   c8dfe638e032c4cf5646c31f2393efcc
#
_cell.length_a   1.000
_cell.length_b   1.000
_cell.length_c   1.000
_cell.angle_alpha   90.00
_cell.angle_beta   90.00
_cell.angle_gamma   90.00
#
_symmetry.space_group_name_H-M   'P 1'
#
loop_
_entity.id
_entity.type
_entity.pdbx_description
1 polymer ?
#
loop_
_entity_poly.entity_id
_entity_poly.type
_entity_poly.pdbx_seq_one_letter_code
_entity_poly.pdbx_strand_id
1 'polypeptide(L)' 'MERGFCMFTDASGQQIAVNARLVWYVKANQPETTSLIFFDRDHAVSVEGTLDKVITKLRDAYN' A
#
# COMPACT_ATOMS: atom_id res chain seq x y z
N MET A 1 16.51 -9.93 -5.67
CA MET A 1 15.44 -9.05 -5.17
C MET A 1 14.29 -9.87 -4.62
N GLU A 2 13.79 -9.51 -3.48
CA GLU A 2 12.66 -10.19 -2.85
C GLU A 2 11.38 -10.01 -3.66
N ARG A 3 10.66 -11.08 -3.83
CA ARG A 3 9.33 -11.01 -4.43
C ARG A 3 8.34 -10.53 -3.38
N GLY A 4 7.36 -9.81 -3.86
CA GLY A 4 6.26 -9.38 -3.01
C GLY A 4 6.41 -7.98 -2.44
N PHE A 5 7.58 -7.37 -2.56
CA PHE A 5 7.75 -5.99 -2.09
C PHE A 5 7.46 -5.00 -3.20
N CYS A 6 6.82 -3.90 -2.85
CA CYS A 6 6.67 -2.78 -3.74
C CYS A 6 6.82 -1.48 -2.97
N MET A 7 7.22 -0.44 -3.67
CA MET A 7 7.55 0.83 -3.06
C MET A 7 6.36 1.77 -3.10
N PHE A 8 6.13 2.44 -2.00
CA PHE A 8 5.14 3.50 -1.90
C PHE A 8 5.74 4.70 -1.20
N THR A 9 5.09 5.84 -1.36
CA THR A 9 5.43 7.04 -0.59
C THR A 9 4.37 7.18 0.48
N ASP A 10 4.82 7.28 1.74
CA ASP A 10 3.87 7.41 2.85
C ASP A 10 3.43 8.86 3.04
N ALA A 11 2.58 9.09 4.04
CA ALA A 11 2.00 10.40 4.28
C ALA A 11 3.04 11.45 4.64
N SER A 12 4.18 11.05 5.14
CA SER A 12 5.26 11.98 5.50
C SER A 12 6.20 12.27 4.35
N GLY A 13 5.99 11.65 3.19
CA GLY A 13 6.85 11.84 2.03
C GLY A 13 8.01 10.88 1.94
N GLN A 14 8.09 9.92 2.84
CA GLN A 14 9.16 8.94 2.81
C GLN A 14 8.75 7.72 1.99
N GLN A 15 9.74 7.13 1.34
CA GLN A 15 9.49 5.89 0.62
C GLN A 15 9.52 4.71 1.57
N ILE A 16 8.56 3.82 1.40
CA ILE A 16 8.47 2.60 2.20
C ILE A 16 8.31 1.41 1.26
N ALA A 17 8.81 0.26 1.69
CA ALA A 17 8.64 -0.99 0.95
C ALA A 17 7.57 -1.81 1.67
N VAL A 18 6.54 -2.17 0.93
CA VAL A 18 5.40 -2.90 1.47
C VAL A 18 5.44 -4.32 0.93
N ASN A 19 5.33 -5.30 1.83
CA ASN A 19 5.23 -6.70 1.42
C ASN A 19 3.78 -7.02 1.08
N ALA A 20 3.52 -7.15 -0.22
CA ALA A 20 2.15 -7.38 -0.70
C ALA A 20 1.55 -8.67 -0.16
N ARG A 21 2.39 -9.64 0.24
CA ARG A 21 1.90 -10.92 0.76
C ARG A 21 1.32 -10.81 2.15
N LEU A 22 1.63 -9.71 2.86
CA LEU A 22 1.14 -9.50 4.21
C LEU A 22 -0.02 -8.52 4.27
N VAL A 23 -0.45 -8.01 3.13
CA VAL A 23 -1.55 -7.05 3.10
C VAL A 23 -2.87 -7.77 3.34
N TRP A 24 -3.65 -7.24 4.27
CA TRP A 24 -4.96 -7.77 4.60
C TRP A 24 -6.01 -7.18 3.67
N TYR A 25 -6.10 -5.86 3.65
CA TYR A 25 -6.97 -5.16 2.70
C TYR A 25 -6.51 -3.72 2.55
N VAL A 26 -7.06 -3.07 1.54
CA VAL A 26 -6.75 -1.67 1.24
C VAL A 26 -8.06 -0.94 1.08
N LYS A 27 -8.12 0.29 1.56
CA LYS A 27 -9.30 1.10 1.32
C LYS A 27 -8.91 2.52 0.97
N ALA A 28 -9.82 3.21 0.27
CA ALA A 28 -9.61 4.61 -0.10
C ALA A 28 -9.56 5.46 1.15
N ASN A 29 -8.74 6.49 1.09
CA ASN A 29 -8.56 7.41 2.19
C ASN A 29 -9.04 8.80 1.79
N GLN A 30 -8.93 9.75 2.68
CA GLN A 30 -9.17 11.16 2.41
C GLN A 30 -7.85 11.90 2.57
N PRO A 31 -7.42 12.64 1.56
CA PRO A 31 -8.04 12.81 0.24
C PRO A 31 -7.94 11.56 -0.62
N GLU A 32 -8.78 11.48 -1.66
CA GLU A 32 -8.89 10.30 -2.51
C GLU A 32 -7.59 9.92 -3.22
N THR A 33 -6.62 10.82 -3.25
CA THR A 33 -5.32 10.55 -3.85
C THR A 33 -4.43 9.71 -2.94
N THR A 34 -4.95 9.30 -1.79
CA THR A 34 -4.23 8.46 -0.84
C THR A 34 -5.06 7.22 -0.54
N SER A 35 -4.38 6.19 -0.02
CA SER A 35 -5.03 4.93 0.33
C SER A 35 -4.45 4.43 1.64
N LEU A 36 -5.24 3.63 2.35
CA LEU A 36 -4.80 2.97 3.59
C LEU A 36 -4.58 1.49 3.32
N ILE A 37 -3.38 1.02 3.62
CA ILE A 37 -3.03 -0.39 3.49
C ILE A 37 -3.03 -0.99 4.89
N PHE A 38 -3.88 -1.98 5.10
CA PHE A 38 -4.01 -2.65 6.40
C PHE A 38 -3.29 -3.99 6.37
N PHE A 39 -2.49 -4.23 7.39
CA PHE A 39 -1.80 -5.50 7.57
C PHE A 39 -2.52 -6.37 8.60
N ASP A 40 -3.20 -5.74 9.53
CA ASP A 40 -4.12 -6.41 10.44
C ASP A 40 -5.08 -5.36 10.98
N ARG A 41 -5.85 -5.72 11.99
CA ARG A 41 -6.88 -4.84 12.53
C ARG A 41 -6.34 -3.50 12.99
N ASP A 42 -5.16 -3.51 13.58
CA ASP A 42 -4.60 -2.34 14.25
C ASP A 42 -3.42 -1.71 13.55
N HIS A 43 -2.99 -2.29 12.44
CA HIS A 43 -1.79 -1.81 11.75
C HIS A 43 -2.12 -1.41 10.33
N ALA A 44 -2.01 -0.10 10.06
CA ALA A 44 -2.26 0.42 8.73
C ALA A 44 -1.25 1.51 8.42
N VAL A 45 -1.01 1.71 7.14
CA VAL A 45 -0.14 2.77 6.67
C VAL A 45 -0.86 3.54 5.58
N SER A 46 -0.73 4.87 5.61
CA SER A 46 -1.28 5.74 4.58
C SER A 46 -0.23 5.95 3.51
N VAL A 47 -0.59 5.72 2.27
CA VAL A 47 0.33 5.87 1.14
C VAL A 47 -0.30 6.75 0.06
N GLU A 48 0.55 7.37 -0.74
CA GLU A 48 0.09 8.13 -1.90
C GLU A 48 -0.36 7.18 -2.98
N GLY A 49 -1.43 7.56 -3.66
CA GLY A 49 -1.98 6.79 -4.76
C GLY A 49 -3.45 6.52 -4.56
N THR A 50 -4.20 6.53 -5.66
CA THR A 50 -5.61 6.16 -5.61
C THR A 50 -5.73 4.67 -5.29
N LEU A 51 -6.92 4.28 -4.86
CA LEU A 51 -7.17 2.87 -4.53
C LEU A 51 -6.81 1.96 -5.69
N ASP A 52 -7.22 2.32 -6.91
CA ASP A 52 -6.94 1.51 -8.09
C ASP A 52 -5.45 1.35 -8.35
N LYS A 53 -4.70 2.44 -8.21
CA LYS A 53 -3.26 2.39 -8.45
C LYS A 53 -2.54 1.55 -7.41
N VAL A 54 -2.95 1.67 -6.16
CA VAL A 54 -2.34 0.91 -5.07
C VAL A 54 -2.63 -0.57 -5.26
N ILE A 55 -3.86 -0.92 -5.57
CA ILE A 55 -4.24 -2.32 -5.81
C ILE A 55 -3.44 -2.91 -6.96
N THR A 56 -3.29 -2.15 -8.05
CA THR A 56 -2.52 -2.64 -9.20
C THR A 56 -1.07 -2.92 -8.83
N LYS A 57 -0.44 -2.01 -8.09
CA LYS A 57 0.94 -2.20 -7.66
C LYS A 57 1.08 -3.42 -6.76
N LEU A 58 0.17 -3.58 -5.82
CA LEU A 58 0.22 -4.71 -4.89
C LEU A 58 0.02 -6.03 -5.62
N ARG A 59 -0.93 -6.06 -6.57
CA ARG A 59 -1.18 -7.26 -7.35
C ARG A 59 0.05 -7.67 -8.15
N ASP A 60 0.67 -6.69 -8.81
CA ASP A 60 1.85 -6.97 -9.61
C ASP A 60 3.02 -7.45 -8.76
N ALA A 61 3.17 -6.89 -7.57
CA ALA A 61 4.23 -7.31 -6.65
C ALA A 61 3.95 -8.70 -6.08
N TYR A 62 2.67 -9.02 -5.86
CA TYR A 62 2.28 -10.32 -5.32
C TYR A 62 2.58 -11.45 -6.31
N ASN A 63 2.35 -11.17 -7.57
CA ASN A 63 2.61 -12.16 -8.62
C ASN A 63 4.10 -12.21 -8.96
#